data_ae08cde54edfb9ebdc5d053f477e09e5
#
_entry.id   ae08cde54edfb9ebdc5d053f477e09e5
#
_cell.length_a   1.000
_cell.length_b   1.000
_cell.length_c   1.000
_cell.angle_alpha   90.00
_cell.angle_beta   90.00
_cell.angle_gamma   90.00
#
_symmetry.space_group_name_H-M   'P 1'
#
loop_
_entity.id
_entity.type
_entity.pdbx_description
1 polymer ?
#
loop_
_entity_poly.entity_id
_entity_poly.type
_entity_poly.pdbx_seq_one_letter_code
_entity_poly.pdbx_strand_id
1 'polypeptide(L)'
;MLFSAFALVPDRAAGALPMYGDVNFNEVVDIDDVIALADHLSTGTTTIADDVNGDLEAHIRDITLLIDYLLYGELEFDLYSPPVPDSALVVTVNGVSFAMMPVKGGDYYPYKNWPNHDPEFHVTLSDYYMGMTEVTIELWLAVMGSRPLHAGLYTPKPNEAVDCLSFWDCKDFIARLNELTGLEFHMPTKAQWVYAAMGGQWSGGYTYAGSNDIDEVAWYEGNRLDIYKRLLDKWPGTSYELPVGMKKPNELGIYDMSGNVAELLEFGHVEQGENYDELERDSLYPVYKYGGSNFRNASYCKVIDPIEAMLLHSFTIAIDNGLRLVLQASSLPAGYRSK
;
A
#
# COMPACT_ATOMS: atom_id res chain seq x y z
N MET A 1 -19.08 1.75 9.67
CA MET A 1 -19.49 3.17 9.70
C MET A 1 -19.42 3.66 8.28
N LEU A 2 -20.55 3.83 7.66
CA LEU A 2 -20.70 4.26 6.28
C LEU A 2 -20.09 5.65 6.14
N PHE A 3 -19.13 5.80 5.26
CA PHE A 3 -18.69 7.12 4.82
C PHE A 3 -19.77 7.69 3.90
N SER A 4 -20.72 8.40 4.48
CA SER A 4 -21.48 9.40 3.74
C SER A 4 -20.55 10.59 3.46
N ALA A 5 -19.54 10.37 2.63
CA ALA A 5 -18.57 11.42 2.32
C ALA A 5 -19.12 12.47 1.34
N PHE A 6 -20.24 12.19 0.72
CA PHE A 6 -20.80 13.06 -0.32
C PHE A 6 -21.90 14.01 0.15
N ALA A 7 -22.51 13.78 1.29
CA ALA A 7 -23.61 14.62 1.77
C ALA A 7 -23.21 15.93 2.45
N LEU A 8 -21.91 16.24 2.57
CA LEU A 8 -21.43 17.39 3.35
C LEU A 8 -20.35 18.20 2.63
N VAL A 9 -20.64 18.72 1.46
CA VAL A 9 -19.87 19.88 0.98
C VAL A 9 -20.81 20.98 0.54
N PRO A 10 -21.26 21.83 1.47
CA PRO A 10 -21.75 23.14 1.11
C PRO A 10 -20.57 24.05 0.85
N ASP A 11 -20.68 24.88 -0.18
CA ASP A 11 -19.75 25.95 -0.58
C ASP A 11 -18.33 25.50 -0.99
N ARG A 12 -18.17 25.18 -2.26
CA ARG A 12 -16.86 25.00 -2.87
C ARG A 12 -16.36 26.32 -3.47
N ALA A 13 -15.22 26.80 -2.93
CA ALA A 13 -14.40 27.81 -3.59
C ALA A 13 -13.79 27.24 -4.90
N ALA A 14 -13.53 28.09 -5.88
CA ALA A 14 -12.91 27.72 -7.15
C ALA A 14 -11.60 26.91 -6.91
N GLY A 15 -11.59 25.64 -7.36
CA GLY A 15 -10.49 24.71 -7.15
C GLY A 15 -10.86 23.43 -6.39
N ALA A 16 -12.14 23.19 -6.14
CA ALA A 16 -12.62 21.96 -5.49
C ALA A 16 -12.39 20.73 -6.37
N LEU A 17 -11.96 19.61 -5.75
CA LEU A 17 -11.76 18.33 -6.41
C LEU A 17 -13.09 17.81 -6.98
N PRO A 18 -13.07 17.11 -8.13
CA PRO A 18 -14.27 16.50 -8.70
C PRO A 18 -14.89 15.50 -7.73
N MET A 19 -16.19 15.44 -7.74
CA MET A 19 -16.91 14.39 -7.02
C MET A 19 -16.80 13.09 -7.79
N TYR A 20 -16.54 11.98 -7.08
CA TYR A 20 -16.70 10.66 -7.68
C TYR A 20 -18.11 10.53 -8.25
N GLY A 21 -18.19 10.09 -9.51
CA GLY A 21 -19.46 9.95 -10.20
C GLY A 21 -19.93 11.21 -10.94
N ASP A 22 -19.26 12.35 -10.80
CA ASP A 22 -19.47 13.53 -11.67
C ASP A 22 -18.67 13.33 -12.97
N VAL A 23 -19.24 12.54 -13.86
CA VAL A 23 -18.62 12.11 -15.14
C VAL A 23 -18.55 13.25 -16.15
N ASN A 24 -19.56 14.11 -16.14
CA ASN A 24 -19.70 15.24 -17.06
C ASN A 24 -19.11 16.55 -16.54
N PHE A 25 -18.57 16.57 -15.30
CA PHE A 25 -17.91 17.71 -14.65
C PHE A 25 -18.77 18.94 -14.45
N ASN A 26 -20.05 18.76 -14.20
CA ASN A 26 -20.99 19.86 -13.91
C ASN A 26 -21.14 20.16 -12.42
N GLU A 27 -20.35 19.50 -11.54
CA GLU A 27 -20.37 19.62 -10.08
C GLU A 27 -21.62 19.01 -9.41
N VAL A 28 -22.39 18.22 -10.12
CA VAL A 28 -23.59 17.52 -9.62
C VAL A 28 -23.51 16.07 -10.08
N VAL A 29 -23.74 15.13 -9.19
CA VAL A 29 -23.89 13.70 -9.58
C VAL A 29 -25.36 13.43 -9.80
N ASP A 30 -25.77 13.26 -11.08
CA ASP A 30 -27.14 13.03 -11.47
C ASP A 30 -27.25 12.06 -12.67
N ILE A 31 -28.44 11.97 -13.26
CA ILE A 31 -28.70 11.06 -14.38
C ILE A 31 -27.88 11.40 -15.63
N ASP A 32 -27.46 12.65 -15.78
CA ASP A 32 -26.66 13.07 -16.93
C ASP A 32 -25.25 12.46 -16.88
N ASP A 33 -24.72 12.12 -15.69
CA ASP A 33 -23.47 11.41 -15.51
C ASP A 33 -23.59 9.95 -15.94
N VAL A 34 -24.70 9.30 -15.63
CA VAL A 34 -24.98 7.94 -16.12
C VAL A 34 -25.01 7.91 -17.64
N ILE A 35 -25.61 8.92 -18.26
CA ILE A 35 -25.69 9.06 -19.71
C ILE A 35 -24.30 9.30 -20.30
N ALA A 36 -23.52 10.20 -19.70
CA ALA A 36 -22.15 10.50 -20.12
C ALA A 36 -21.24 9.26 -20.05
N LEU A 37 -21.31 8.51 -18.94
CA LEU A 37 -20.55 7.28 -18.76
C LEU A 37 -20.93 6.21 -19.79
N ALA A 38 -22.22 6.02 -20.03
CA ALA A 38 -22.70 5.08 -21.05
C ALA A 38 -22.24 5.46 -22.46
N ASP A 39 -22.22 6.75 -22.80
CA ASP A 39 -21.69 7.26 -24.07
C ASP A 39 -20.18 7.03 -24.19
N HIS A 40 -19.42 7.33 -23.15
CA HIS A 40 -17.96 7.10 -23.10
C HIS A 40 -17.61 5.61 -23.29
N LEU A 41 -18.30 4.70 -22.59
CA LEU A 41 -18.12 3.26 -22.74
C LEU A 41 -18.48 2.77 -24.16
N SER A 42 -19.56 3.32 -24.74
CA SER A 42 -20.01 2.91 -26.09
C SER A 42 -19.08 3.38 -27.19
N THR A 43 -18.41 4.52 -27.01
CA THR A 43 -17.51 5.13 -27.99
C THR A 43 -16.05 4.75 -27.76
N GLY A 44 -15.71 4.11 -26.62
CA GLY A 44 -14.34 3.82 -26.22
C GLY A 44 -13.52 5.06 -25.84
N THR A 45 -14.19 6.17 -25.48
CA THR A 45 -13.58 7.44 -25.08
C THR A 45 -13.51 7.61 -23.55
N THR A 46 -13.32 6.51 -22.84
CA THR A 46 -13.32 6.52 -21.37
C THR A 46 -12.26 7.43 -20.78
N THR A 47 -12.61 8.05 -19.67
CA THR A 47 -11.77 8.91 -18.86
C THR A 47 -11.71 8.35 -17.44
N ILE A 48 -10.87 8.92 -16.58
CA ILE A 48 -10.79 8.47 -15.18
C ILE A 48 -12.07 8.79 -14.39
N ALA A 49 -12.84 9.76 -14.79
CA ALA A 49 -14.12 10.05 -14.16
C ALA A 49 -15.17 8.95 -14.41
N ASP A 50 -14.94 8.14 -15.43
CA ASP A 50 -15.77 7.00 -15.78
C ASP A 50 -15.53 5.79 -14.86
N ASP A 51 -14.40 5.76 -14.16
CA ASP A 51 -14.08 4.80 -13.11
C ASP A 51 -14.71 5.25 -11.79
N VAL A 52 -15.99 4.96 -11.63
CA VAL A 52 -16.78 5.39 -10.46
C VAL A 52 -16.45 4.55 -9.23
N ASN A 53 -16.10 3.29 -9.41
CA ASN A 53 -15.77 2.37 -8.32
C ASN A 53 -14.30 2.41 -7.89
N GLY A 54 -13.42 3.01 -8.68
CA GLY A 54 -12.02 3.16 -8.36
C GLY A 54 -11.15 1.94 -8.63
N ASP A 55 -11.63 1.00 -9.48
CA ASP A 55 -10.89 -0.21 -9.84
C ASP A 55 -9.94 -0.04 -11.04
N LEU A 56 -9.77 1.19 -11.52
CA LEU A 56 -8.94 1.62 -12.65
C LEU A 56 -9.46 1.20 -14.03
N GLU A 57 -10.65 0.62 -14.11
CA GLU A 57 -11.31 0.25 -15.36
C GLU A 57 -12.69 0.90 -15.44
N ALA A 58 -12.98 1.61 -16.52
CA ALA A 58 -14.32 2.13 -16.78
C ALA A 58 -15.14 1.05 -17.51
N HIS A 59 -16.22 0.57 -16.90
CA HIS A 59 -17.06 -0.50 -17.45
C HIS A 59 -18.52 -0.43 -16.97
N ILE A 60 -19.35 -1.38 -17.36
CA ILE A 60 -20.78 -1.41 -17.04
C ILE A 60 -21.10 -1.37 -15.54
N ARG A 61 -20.16 -1.81 -14.70
CA ARG A 61 -20.30 -1.82 -13.24
C ARG A 61 -20.35 -0.40 -12.67
N ASP A 62 -19.59 0.52 -13.26
CA ASP A 62 -19.59 1.93 -12.88
C ASP A 62 -20.95 2.59 -13.13
N ILE A 63 -21.59 2.23 -14.24
CA ILE A 63 -22.98 2.66 -14.52
C ILE A 63 -23.93 2.16 -13.42
N THR A 64 -23.79 0.89 -13.02
CA THR A 64 -24.65 0.32 -11.97
C THR A 64 -24.47 1.07 -10.65
N LEU A 65 -23.25 1.37 -10.27
CA LEU A 65 -22.96 2.13 -9.06
C LEU A 65 -23.53 3.53 -9.08
N LEU A 66 -23.42 4.26 -10.20
CA LEU A 66 -24.05 5.58 -10.32
C LEU A 66 -25.59 5.50 -10.20
N ILE A 67 -26.19 4.49 -10.80
CA ILE A 67 -27.64 4.27 -10.69
C ILE A 67 -28.02 3.97 -9.23
N ASP A 68 -27.27 3.12 -8.54
CA ASP A 68 -27.51 2.77 -7.16
C ASP A 68 -27.36 4.01 -6.24
N TYR A 69 -26.34 4.84 -6.49
CA TYR A 69 -26.21 6.13 -5.80
C TYR A 69 -27.43 7.05 -5.99
N LEU A 70 -27.90 7.20 -7.22
CA LEU A 70 -29.04 8.07 -7.53
C LEU A 70 -30.34 7.55 -6.91
N LEU A 71 -30.49 6.24 -6.78
CA LEU A 71 -31.69 5.60 -6.23
C LEU A 71 -31.70 5.58 -4.69
N TYR A 72 -30.55 5.35 -4.08
CA TYR A 72 -30.44 5.03 -2.65
C TYR A 72 -29.65 6.06 -1.85
N GLY A 73 -28.96 7.00 -2.51
CA GLY A 73 -28.13 8.04 -1.86
C GLY A 73 -26.85 7.52 -1.24
N GLU A 74 -26.47 6.29 -1.54
CA GLU A 74 -25.26 5.66 -1.05
C GLU A 74 -24.43 5.12 -2.22
N LEU A 75 -23.16 5.51 -2.33
CA LEU A 75 -22.19 4.84 -3.17
C LEU A 75 -21.49 3.79 -2.30
N GLU A 76 -21.86 2.53 -2.47
CA GLU A 76 -20.98 1.45 -2.06
C GLU A 76 -19.87 1.35 -3.11
N PHE A 77 -18.72 1.96 -2.81
CA PHE A 77 -17.53 1.70 -3.59
C PHE A 77 -17.16 0.23 -3.39
N ASP A 78 -17.31 -0.55 -4.42
CA ASP A 78 -16.68 -1.85 -4.50
C ASP A 78 -15.19 -1.59 -4.82
N LEU A 79 -14.52 -0.97 -3.86
CA LEU A 79 -13.10 -0.71 -3.93
C LEU A 79 -12.42 -2.05 -4.21
N TYR A 80 -11.65 -2.12 -5.28
CA TYR A 80 -10.87 -3.31 -5.55
C TYR A 80 -10.13 -3.69 -4.27
N SER A 81 -10.39 -4.87 -3.81
CA SER A 81 -9.67 -5.49 -2.72
C SER A 81 -9.16 -6.83 -3.24
N PRO A 82 -7.85 -7.08 -3.20
CA PRO A 82 -7.33 -8.34 -3.67
C PRO A 82 -7.96 -9.50 -2.90
N PRO A 83 -8.23 -10.66 -3.56
CA PRO A 83 -8.83 -11.79 -2.90
C PRO A 83 -7.95 -12.28 -1.75
N VAL A 84 -8.53 -12.40 -0.56
CA VAL A 84 -7.82 -12.86 0.64
C VAL A 84 -7.81 -14.39 0.65
N PRO A 85 -6.64 -15.06 0.60
CA PRO A 85 -6.54 -16.50 0.66
C PRO A 85 -6.98 -17.06 2.03
N ASP A 86 -7.52 -18.27 2.07
CA ASP A 86 -7.90 -18.97 3.31
C ASP A 86 -6.72 -19.15 4.31
N SER A 87 -5.48 -19.13 3.79
CA SER A 87 -4.27 -19.24 4.61
C SER A 87 -3.90 -17.94 5.31
N ALA A 88 -4.48 -16.81 4.93
CA ALA A 88 -4.18 -15.52 5.51
C ALA A 88 -4.74 -15.39 6.93
N LEU A 89 -3.99 -14.72 7.79
CA LEU A 89 -4.47 -14.25 9.08
C LEU A 89 -5.20 -12.91 8.84
N VAL A 90 -6.50 -12.87 9.09
CA VAL A 90 -7.28 -11.62 8.99
C VAL A 90 -7.38 -10.98 10.36
N VAL A 91 -7.01 -9.71 10.47
CA VAL A 91 -7.10 -8.91 11.69
C VAL A 91 -8.07 -7.76 11.46
N THR A 92 -8.93 -7.50 12.44
CA THR A 92 -9.90 -6.40 12.37
C THR A 92 -9.66 -5.41 13.50
N VAL A 93 -9.58 -4.13 13.16
CA VAL A 93 -9.46 -3.03 14.12
C VAL A 93 -10.43 -1.90 13.74
N ASN A 94 -11.27 -1.48 14.70
CA ASN A 94 -12.25 -0.42 14.52
C ASN A 94 -13.14 -0.57 13.27
N GLY A 95 -13.47 -1.82 12.91
CA GLY A 95 -14.33 -2.16 11.77
C GLY A 95 -13.61 -2.32 10.43
N VAL A 96 -12.30 -2.05 10.37
CA VAL A 96 -11.45 -2.26 9.19
C VAL A 96 -10.69 -3.56 9.33
N SER A 97 -10.72 -4.39 8.29
CA SER A 97 -10.02 -5.68 8.24
C SER A 97 -8.84 -5.62 7.28
N PHE A 98 -7.73 -6.24 7.66
CA PHE A 98 -6.55 -6.40 6.82
C PHE A 98 -5.98 -7.81 6.91
N ALA A 99 -5.34 -8.25 5.84
CA ALA A 99 -4.82 -9.61 5.73
C ALA A 99 -3.30 -9.65 5.92
N MET A 100 -2.84 -10.70 6.62
CA MET A 100 -1.43 -11.00 6.85
C MET A 100 -1.12 -12.37 6.27
N MET A 101 -0.17 -12.44 5.34
CA MET A 101 0.24 -13.68 4.68
C MET A 101 1.25 -14.44 5.52
N PRO A 102 1.08 -15.76 5.69
CA PRO A 102 2.04 -16.58 6.42
C PRO A 102 3.35 -16.72 5.60
N VAL A 103 4.45 -16.40 6.22
CA VAL A 103 5.80 -16.61 5.68
C VAL A 103 6.50 -17.66 6.51
N LYS A 104 6.75 -18.82 5.91
CA LYS A 104 7.54 -19.87 6.53
C LYS A 104 8.98 -19.39 6.65
N GLY A 105 9.53 -19.40 7.84
CA GLY A 105 10.92 -19.04 8.10
C GLY A 105 11.91 -19.92 7.38
N GLY A 106 13.15 -19.47 7.34
CA GLY A 106 14.25 -20.15 6.67
C GLY A 106 15.52 -19.30 6.67
N ASP A 107 16.56 -19.80 6.02
CA ASP A 107 17.83 -19.10 5.94
C ASP A 107 17.85 -18.12 4.76
N TYR A 108 18.15 -16.87 5.06
CA TYR A 108 18.36 -15.81 4.10
C TYR A 108 19.84 -15.48 3.97
N TYR A 109 20.36 -15.51 2.76
CA TYR A 109 21.78 -15.30 2.43
C TYR A 109 21.97 -13.93 1.76
N PRO A 110 22.18 -12.84 2.53
CA PRO A 110 22.22 -11.48 1.99
C PRO A 110 23.37 -11.20 1.04
N TYR A 111 24.46 -11.97 1.15
CA TYR A 111 25.71 -11.73 0.43
C TYR A 111 26.09 -12.84 -0.55
N LYS A 112 25.20 -13.77 -0.84
CA LYS A 112 25.48 -14.95 -1.66
C LYS A 112 26.18 -14.63 -3.00
N ASN A 113 25.85 -13.48 -3.59
CA ASN A 113 26.37 -13.07 -4.90
C ASN A 113 27.26 -11.82 -4.82
N TRP A 114 27.67 -11.38 -3.63
CA TRP A 114 28.44 -10.15 -3.47
C TRP A 114 29.93 -10.44 -3.38
N PRO A 115 30.77 -9.84 -4.25
CA PRO A 115 32.22 -10.01 -4.18
C PRO A 115 32.74 -9.42 -2.85
N ASN A 116 33.71 -10.10 -2.26
CA ASN A 116 34.38 -9.73 -1.00
C ASN A 116 33.51 -9.87 0.28
N HIS A 117 32.37 -10.54 0.21
CA HIS A 117 31.58 -10.90 1.39
C HIS A 117 31.57 -12.43 1.55
N ASP A 118 31.26 -12.88 2.76
CA ASP A 118 31.11 -14.32 3.02
C ASP A 118 29.80 -14.82 2.39
N PRO A 119 29.88 -15.70 1.36
CA PRO A 119 28.67 -16.20 0.71
C PRO A 119 27.87 -17.18 1.58
N GLU A 120 28.46 -17.72 2.66
CA GLU A 120 27.80 -18.63 3.60
C GLU A 120 27.17 -17.88 4.79
N PHE A 121 27.41 -16.57 4.91
CA PHE A 121 26.74 -15.79 5.92
C PHE A 121 25.23 -15.79 5.67
N HIS A 122 24.47 -16.17 6.66
CA HIS A 122 23.01 -16.24 6.57
C HIS A 122 22.34 -15.74 7.87
N VAL A 123 21.08 -15.36 7.72
CA VAL A 123 20.19 -15.02 8.81
C VAL A 123 19.06 -16.03 8.84
N THR A 124 18.92 -16.74 9.95
CA THR A 124 17.81 -17.68 10.13
C THR A 124 16.57 -16.93 10.63
N LEU A 125 15.52 -16.94 9.83
CA LEU A 125 14.23 -16.36 10.15
C LEU A 125 13.31 -17.41 10.76
N SER A 126 12.63 -17.05 11.85
CA SER A 126 11.49 -17.80 12.36
C SER A 126 10.25 -17.56 11.50
N ASP A 127 9.21 -18.40 11.66
CA ASP A 127 7.92 -18.20 10.99
C ASP A 127 7.30 -16.85 11.41
N TYR A 128 6.74 -16.10 10.44
CA TYR A 128 6.08 -14.82 10.67
C TYR A 128 4.93 -14.59 9.69
N TYR A 129 4.14 -13.57 9.95
CA TYR A 129 3.15 -13.05 9.02
C TYR A 129 3.58 -11.69 8.51
N MET A 130 3.34 -11.43 7.23
CA MET A 130 3.60 -10.15 6.59
C MET A 130 2.31 -9.60 5.97
N GLY A 131 2.08 -8.31 6.06
CA GLY A 131 0.94 -7.65 5.42
C GLY A 131 0.80 -8.07 3.96
N MET A 132 -0.39 -8.51 3.55
CA MET A 132 -0.67 -8.90 2.17
C MET A 132 -0.41 -7.74 1.20
N THR A 133 -0.68 -6.53 1.66
CA THR A 133 -0.42 -5.26 0.99
C THR A 133 0.31 -4.31 1.93
N GLU A 134 0.67 -3.13 1.48
CA GLU A 134 1.04 -2.01 2.35
C GLU A 134 -0.14 -1.62 3.26
N VAL A 135 0.13 -0.84 4.30
CA VAL A 135 -0.91 -0.23 5.13
C VAL A 135 -1.69 0.76 4.29
N THR A 136 -3.02 0.60 4.26
CA THR A 136 -3.90 1.47 3.49
C THR A 136 -4.30 2.73 4.27
N ILE A 137 -4.76 3.75 3.57
CA ILE A 137 -5.33 4.98 4.17
C ILE A 137 -6.49 4.62 5.10
N GLU A 138 -7.36 3.67 4.73
CA GLU A 138 -8.47 3.24 5.57
C GLU A 138 -7.99 2.64 6.89
N LEU A 139 -7.01 1.73 6.83
CA LEU A 139 -6.43 1.13 8.03
C LEU A 139 -5.73 2.18 8.90
N TRP A 140 -4.96 3.09 8.27
CA TRP A 140 -4.33 4.20 8.98
C TRP A 140 -5.35 5.05 9.74
N LEU A 141 -6.43 5.46 9.07
CA LEU A 141 -7.49 6.25 9.70
C LEU A 141 -8.22 5.49 10.81
N ALA A 142 -8.45 4.19 10.65
CA ALA A 142 -9.06 3.36 11.68
C ALA A 142 -8.21 3.30 12.96
N VAL A 143 -6.90 3.35 12.86
CA VAL A 143 -5.96 3.28 13.99
C VAL A 143 -5.67 4.67 14.57
N MET A 144 -5.34 5.64 13.73
CA MET A 144 -4.84 6.96 14.14
C MET A 144 -5.95 8.03 14.27
N GLY A 145 -7.10 7.82 13.62
CA GLY A 145 -8.22 8.78 13.60
C GLY A 145 -8.00 10.01 12.72
N SER A 146 -6.81 10.21 12.18
CA SER A 146 -6.46 11.31 11.29
C SER A 146 -5.40 10.89 10.28
N ARG A 147 -5.29 11.63 9.17
CA ARG A 147 -4.24 11.41 8.17
C ARG A 147 -2.85 11.75 8.72
N PRO A 148 -1.78 11.22 8.09
CA PRO A 148 -0.41 11.67 8.40
C PRO A 148 -0.31 13.20 8.31
N LEU A 149 0.48 13.80 9.21
CA LEU A 149 0.57 15.26 9.34
C LEU A 149 1.03 15.96 8.04
N HIS A 150 1.85 15.28 7.28
CA HIS A 150 2.47 15.79 6.05
C HIS A 150 1.80 15.30 4.76
N ALA A 151 0.72 14.52 4.89
CA ALA A 151 -0.07 14.12 3.73
C ALA A 151 -0.62 15.36 3.01
N GLY A 152 -0.51 15.38 1.69
CA GLY A 152 -0.94 16.51 0.86
C GLY A 152 -2.42 16.88 1.00
N LEU A 153 -2.84 17.95 0.34
CA LEU A 153 -4.24 18.45 0.40
C LEU A 153 -5.21 17.66 -0.50
N TYR A 154 -4.76 16.56 -1.10
CA TYR A 154 -5.62 15.70 -1.93
C TYR A 154 -6.55 14.81 -1.08
N THR A 155 -7.60 14.28 -1.68
CA THR A 155 -8.50 13.32 -1.05
C THR A 155 -8.11 11.90 -1.50
N PRO A 156 -7.39 11.12 -0.67
CA PRO A 156 -6.99 9.76 -1.04
C PRO A 156 -8.18 8.81 -0.98
N LYS A 157 -8.09 7.75 -1.78
CA LYS A 157 -9.04 6.64 -1.69
C LYS A 157 -8.72 5.76 -0.47
N PRO A 158 -9.72 5.12 0.14
CA PRO A 158 -9.52 4.26 1.32
C PRO A 158 -8.50 3.13 1.11
N ASN A 159 -8.48 2.53 -0.08
CA ASN A 159 -7.62 1.41 -0.45
C ASN A 159 -6.27 1.82 -1.06
N GLU A 160 -5.93 3.10 -1.14
CA GLU A 160 -4.58 3.54 -1.50
C GLU A 160 -3.60 3.28 -0.36
N ALA A 161 -2.33 3.03 -0.69
CA ALA A 161 -1.28 2.92 0.31
C ALA A 161 -1.13 4.24 1.07
N VAL A 162 -0.94 4.18 2.39
CA VAL A 162 -0.57 5.36 3.16
C VAL A 162 0.85 5.81 2.80
N ASP A 163 1.01 7.09 2.61
CA ASP A 163 2.25 7.74 2.18
C ASP A 163 2.70 8.87 3.12
N CYS A 164 3.75 9.58 2.73
CA CYS A 164 4.25 10.75 3.46
C CYS A 164 4.63 10.46 4.93
N LEU A 165 5.14 9.27 5.20
CA LEU A 165 5.51 8.82 6.54
C LEU A 165 6.97 9.10 6.87
N SER A 166 7.22 9.45 8.14
CA SER A 166 8.52 9.29 8.79
C SER A 166 8.59 7.93 9.50
N PHE A 167 9.78 7.52 9.89
CA PHE A 167 9.98 6.33 10.74
C PHE A 167 9.17 6.42 12.04
N TRP A 168 9.10 7.60 12.65
CA TRP A 168 8.36 7.80 13.89
C TRP A 168 6.86 7.77 13.72
N ASP A 169 6.34 8.21 12.58
CA ASP A 169 4.92 8.02 12.25
C ASP A 169 4.56 6.53 12.19
N CYS A 170 5.43 5.71 11.58
CA CYS A 170 5.26 4.26 11.55
C CYS A 170 5.29 3.64 12.95
N LYS A 171 6.23 4.06 13.81
CA LYS A 171 6.32 3.57 15.20
C LYS A 171 5.08 3.93 16.02
N ASP A 172 4.57 5.17 15.88
CA ASP A 172 3.37 5.62 16.58
C ASP A 172 2.13 4.84 16.10
N PHE A 173 1.99 4.62 14.80
CA PHE A 173 0.93 3.80 14.24
C PHE A 173 0.97 2.37 14.79
N ILE A 174 2.13 1.73 14.77
CA ILE A 174 2.31 0.35 15.26
C ILE A 174 2.02 0.26 16.75
N ALA A 175 2.52 1.19 17.56
CA ALA A 175 2.23 1.23 18.99
C ALA A 175 0.73 1.31 19.26
N ARG A 176 0.02 2.16 18.51
CA ARG A 176 -1.43 2.30 18.63
C ARG A 176 -2.19 1.07 18.12
N LEU A 177 -1.75 0.46 17.02
CA LEU A 177 -2.33 -0.78 16.51
C LEU A 177 -2.18 -1.93 17.53
N ASN A 178 -0.99 -2.06 18.14
CA ASN A 178 -0.71 -3.06 19.17
C ASN A 178 -1.59 -2.86 20.40
N GLU A 179 -1.77 -1.61 20.84
CA GLU A 179 -2.68 -1.29 21.94
C GLU A 179 -4.13 -1.70 21.63
N LEU A 180 -4.61 -1.44 20.41
CA LEU A 180 -5.98 -1.73 19.99
C LEU A 180 -6.27 -3.21 19.78
N THR A 181 -5.28 -3.97 19.30
CA THR A 181 -5.45 -5.37 18.92
C THR A 181 -4.96 -6.35 19.99
N GLY A 182 -4.06 -5.91 20.86
CA GLY A 182 -3.35 -6.79 21.81
C GLY A 182 -2.34 -7.73 21.12
N LEU A 183 -1.96 -7.45 19.86
CA LEU A 183 -0.94 -8.18 19.10
C LEU A 183 0.37 -7.39 19.06
N GLU A 184 1.47 -8.03 18.63
CA GLU A 184 2.80 -7.44 18.62
C GLU A 184 3.28 -7.23 17.17
N PHE A 185 2.66 -6.28 16.47
CA PHE A 185 3.10 -5.87 15.14
C PHE A 185 4.38 -5.04 15.23
N HIS A 186 5.17 -5.11 14.16
CA HIS A 186 6.36 -4.29 13.97
C HIS A 186 6.60 -4.01 12.47
N MET A 187 7.51 -3.09 12.14
CA MET A 187 8.01 -2.93 10.78
C MET A 187 8.87 -4.14 10.40
N PRO A 188 8.93 -4.52 9.12
CA PRO A 188 9.81 -5.60 8.70
C PRO A 188 11.28 -5.23 8.95
N THR A 189 12.06 -6.19 9.41
CA THR A 189 13.53 -6.10 9.28
C THR A 189 13.92 -6.27 7.81
N LYS A 190 15.12 -5.84 7.43
CA LYS A 190 15.64 -6.04 6.06
C LYS A 190 15.56 -7.52 5.64
N ALA A 191 15.97 -8.43 6.52
CA ALA A 191 15.96 -9.86 6.22
C ALA A 191 14.54 -10.39 5.99
N GLN A 192 13.58 -10.03 6.84
CA GLN A 192 12.18 -10.41 6.67
C GLN A 192 11.60 -9.86 5.37
N TRP A 193 11.87 -8.58 5.09
CA TRP A 193 11.34 -7.91 3.91
C TRP A 193 11.87 -8.54 2.62
N VAL A 194 13.19 -8.66 2.48
CA VAL A 194 13.81 -9.21 1.26
C VAL A 194 13.46 -10.68 1.07
N TYR A 195 13.50 -11.48 2.15
CA TYR A 195 13.13 -12.89 2.09
C TYR A 195 11.70 -13.08 1.61
N ALA A 196 10.74 -12.31 2.13
CA ALA A 196 9.35 -12.36 1.68
C ALA A 196 9.19 -11.85 0.24
N ALA A 197 9.86 -10.75 -0.13
CA ALA A 197 9.80 -10.18 -1.48
C ALA A 197 10.31 -11.17 -2.55
N MET A 198 11.31 -11.95 -2.21
CA MET A 198 11.85 -13.02 -3.06
C MET A 198 10.96 -14.26 -3.18
N GLY A 199 9.82 -14.32 -2.46
CA GLY A 199 8.93 -15.49 -2.45
C GLY A 199 9.24 -16.51 -1.34
N GLY A 200 10.11 -16.18 -0.37
CA GLY A 200 10.48 -17.06 0.73
C GLY A 200 11.05 -18.40 0.24
N GLN A 201 10.56 -19.50 0.85
CA GLN A 201 10.96 -20.86 0.43
C GLN A 201 10.50 -21.24 -0.99
N TRP A 202 9.57 -20.49 -1.59
CA TRP A 202 9.02 -20.72 -2.94
C TRP A 202 9.65 -19.82 -3.99
N SER A 203 10.73 -19.12 -3.65
CA SER A 203 11.39 -18.14 -4.51
C SER A 203 11.66 -18.69 -5.91
N GLY A 204 11.11 -18.02 -6.92
CA GLY A 204 11.40 -18.28 -8.34
C GLY A 204 12.69 -17.63 -8.83
N GLY A 205 13.40 -16.88 -7.97
CA GLY A 205 14.63 -16.16 -8.33
C GLY A 205 14.40 -14.99 -9.29
N TYR A 206 13.21 -14.38 -9.23
CA TYR A 206 12.84 -13.27 -10.10
C TYR A 206 13.55 -11.96 -9.71
N THR A 207 13.66 -11.08 -10.67
CA THR A 207 14.26 -9.74 -10.49
C THR A 207 13.37 -8.84 -9.62
N TYR A 208 12.05 -8.94 -9.80
CA TYR A 208 11.02 -8.24 -9.05
C TYR A 208 10.18 -9.24 -8.26
N ALA A 209 9.39 -8.78 -7.32
CA ALA A 209 8.57 -9.66 -6.49
C ALA A 209 7.52 -10.41 -7.34
N GLY A 210 7.80 -11.67 -7.68
CA GLY A 210 6.90 -12.56 -8.42
C GLY A 210 7.04 -12.56 -9.95
N SER A 211 7.93 -11.73 -10.55
CA SER A 211 8.17 -11.75 -12.00
C SER A 211 9.52 -11.15 -12.39
N ASN A 212 9.99 -11.47 -13.61
CA ASN A 212 11.07 -10.74 -14.29
C ASN A 212 10.53 -9.56 -15.14
N ASP A 213 9.24 -9.51 -15.36
CA ASP A 213 8.56 -8.39 -16.02
C ASP A 213 7.97 -7.47 -14.96
N ILE A 214 8.52 -6.26 -14.86
CA ILE A 214 8.09 -5.27 -13.86
C ILE A 214 6.64 -4.82 -14.07
N ASP A 215 6.17 -4.78 -15.30
CA ASP A 215 4.82 -4.31 -15.61
C ASP A 215 3.73 -5.26 -15.09
N GLU A 216 4.07 -6.54 -14.83
CA GLU A 216 3.14 -7.49 -14.21
C GLU A 216 2.93 -7.26 -12.72
N VAL A 217 3.96 -6.76 -12.01
CA VAL A 217 4.03 -6.85 -10.53
C VAL A 217 4.21 -5.50 -9.83
N ALA A 218 4.46 -4.41 -10.57
CA ALA A 218 4.79 -3.13 -9.96
C ALA A 218 4.08 -1.95 -10.60
N TRP A 219 3.74 -0.97 -9.77
CA TRP A 219 3.52 0.40 -10.17
C TRP A 219 4.82 1.19 -9.97
N TYR A 220 5.39 1.74 -11.03
CA TYR A 220 6.65 2.46 -11.01
C TYR A 220 6.63 3.65 -11.99
N GLU A 221 7.66 4.47 -12.03
CA GLU A 221 7.74 5.66 -12.90
C GLU A 221 7.38 5.37 -14.37
N GLY A 222 7.75 4.19 -14.88
CA GLY A 222 7.57 3.84 -16.29
C GLY A 222 6.12 3.56 -16.69
N ASN A 223 5.28 3.05 -15.80
CA ASN A 223 3.90 2.69 -16.13
C ASN A 223 2.83 3.55 -15.42
N ARG A 224 3.18 4.32 -14.40
CA ARG A 224 2.23 5.21 -13.74
C ARG A 224 1.83 6.42 -14.59
N LEU A 225 2.70 6.86 -15.53
CA LEU A 225 2.52 8.13 -16.26
C LEU A 225 1.28 8.17 -17.14
N ASP A 226 0.82 7.03 -17.68
CA ASP A 226 -0.39 7.01 -18.49
C ASP A 226 -1.64 7.28 -17.66
N ILE A 227 -1.69 6.76 -16.45
CA ILE A 227 -2.76 7.05 -15.49
C ILE A 227 -2.57 8.44 -14.93
N TYR A 228 -1.34 8.81 -14.56
CA TYR A 228 -1.01 10.07 -13.91
C TYR A 228 -1.18 11.30 -14.82
N LYS A 229 -0.80 11.24 -16.11
CA LYS A 229 -1.07 12.33 -17.07
C LYS A 229 -2.56 12.58 -17.22
N ARG A 230 -3.36 11.53 -17.22
CA ARG A 230 -4.83 11.67 -17.25
C ARG A 230 -5.36 12.33 -15.97
N LEU A 231 -4.71 12.09 -14.82
CA LEU A 231 -5.06 12.68 -13.53
C LEU A 231 -4.59 14.12 -13.39
N LEU A 232 -3.32 14.42 -13.71
CA LEU A 232 -2.73 15.76 -13.55
C LEU A 232 -3.25 16.81 -14.51
N ASP A 233 -3.53 16.43 -15.77
CA ASP A 233 -4.02 17.38 -16.77
C ASP A 233 -5.40 17.93 -16.43
N LYS A 234 -6.14 17.24 -15.57
CA LYS A 234 -7.48 17.61 -15.15
C LYS A 234 -7.60 18.05 -13.69
N TRP A 235 -6.74 17.57 -12.78
CA TRP A 235 -6.85 17.86 -11.34
C TRP A 235 -5.51 18.00 -10.64
N PRO A 236 -5.02 19.24 -10.47
CA PRO A 236 -3.88 19.48 -9.57
C PRO A 236 -4.28 19.12 -8.13
N GLY A 237 -3.62 18.14 -7.53
CA GLY A 237 -3.82 17.74 -6.14
C GLY A 237 -4.45 16.36 -5.92
N THR A 238 -4.49 15.51 -6.95
CA THR A 238 -4.83 14.09 -6.77
C THR A 238 -3.70 13.32 -6.08
N SER A 239 -4.06 12.23 -5.40
CA SER A 239 -3.12 11.26 -4.84
C SER A 239 -2.17 10.75 -5.92
N TYR A 240 -0.94 10.51 -5.49
CA TYR A 240 0.09 9.93 -6.36
C TYR A 240 0.17 8.40 -6.20
N GLU A 241 -0.43 7.88 -5.16
CA GLU A 241 -0.45 6.46 -4.84
C GLU A 241 -1.63 5.79 -5.55
N LEU A 242 -1.44 4.51 -5.83
CA LEU A 242 -2.46 3.70 -6.48
C LEU A 242 -3.07 2.74 -5.44
N PRO A 243 -4.29 2.25 -5.70
CA PRO A 243 -4.88 1.23 -4.85
C PRO A 243 -3.95 0.04 -4.70
N VAL A 244 -3.85 -0.48 -3.47
CA VAL A 244 -3.00 -1.64 -3.18
C VAL A 244 -3.53 -2.92 -3.85
N GLY A 245 -2.63 -3.85 -4.19
CA GLY A 245 -2.99 -5.16 -4.67
C GLY A 245 -3.46 -5.23 -6.13
N MET A 246 -3.32 -4.16 -6.90
CA MET A 246 -3.77 -4.07 -8.30
C MET A 246 -2.89 -4.84 -9.28
N LYS A 247 -1.67 -5.13 -8.91
CA LYS A 247 -0.72 -5.90 -9.70
C LYS A 247 -0.70 -7.36 -9.22
N LYS A 248 0.03 -8.20 -9.91
CA LYS A 248 0.17 -9.62 -9.58
C LYS A 248 1.00 -9.80 -8.30
N PRO A 249 0.55 -10.66 -7.35
CA PRO A 249 1.32 -10.92 -6.14
C PRO A 249 2.53 -11.80 -6.43
N ASN A 250 3.45 -11.86 -5.47
CA ASN A 250 4.53 -12.84 -5.50
C ASN A 250 4.06 -14.25 -5.10
N GLU A 251 4.98 -15.21 -5.01
CA GLU A 251 4.72 -16.62 -4.75
C GLU A 251 4.08 -16.88 -3.36
N LEU A 252 4.18 -15.92 -2.45
CA LEU A 252 3.54 -15.96 -1.12
C LEU A 252 2.15 -15.32 -1.10
N GLY A 253 1.68 -14.76 -2.22
CA GLY A 253 0.43 -13.99 -2.28
C GLY A 253 0.56 -12.59 -1.69
N ILE A 254 1.79 -12.04 -1.61
CA ILE A 254 2.06 -10.69 -1.12
C ILE A 254 2.18 -9.76 -2.33
N TYR A 255 1.42 -8.66 -2.28
CA TYR A 255 1.33 -7.67 -3.35
C TYR A 255 2.28 -6.49 -3.11
N ASP A 256 2.59 -5.76 -4.18
CA ASP A 256 3.26 -4.45 -4.17
C ASP A 256 4.64 -4.43 -3.45
N MET A 257 5.29 -5.60 -3.31
CA MET A 257 6.69 -5.68 -2.81
C MET A 257 7.69 -5.08 -3.82
N SER A 258 7.21 -4.69 -5.00
CA SER A 258 7.93 -3.94 -6.02
C SER A 258 7.05 -2.79 -6.48
N GLY A 259 7.47 -1.54 -6.21
CA GLY A 259 6.74 -0.33 -6.64
C GLY A 259 5.72 0.18 -5.62
N ASN A 260 4.72 0.90 -6.08
CA ASN A 260 3.68 1.63 -5.34
C ASN A 260 4.27 2.62 -4.32
N VAL A 261 4.46 2.26 -3.05
CA VAL A 261 5.19 3.07 -2.07
C VAL A 261 6.44 2.35 -1.56
N ALA A 262 7.48 3.11 -1.23
CA ALA A 262 8.69 2.55 -0.65
C ALA A 262 8.49 2.30 0.84
N GLU A 263 8.73 1.09 1.29
CA GLU A 263 8.42 0.65 2.63
C GLU A 263 9.57 0.90 3.60
N LEU A 264 9.27 1.64 4.68
CA LEU A 264 10.22 1.88 5.76
C LEU A 264 10.43 0.60 6.57
N LEU A 265 11.70 0.33 6.89
CA LEU A 265 12.10 -0.85 7.63
C LEU A 265 12.46 -0.54 9.08
N GLU A 266 12.37 -1.57 9.92
CA GLU A 266 12.89 -1.52 11.28
C GLU A 266 14.38 -1.24 11.25
N PHE A 267 14.85 -0.40 12.18
CA PHE A 267 16.25 -0.11 12.33
C PHE A 267 17.00 -1.35 12.83
N GLY A 268 18.17 -1.61 12.29
CA GLY A 268 19.07 -2.66 12.72
C GLY A 268 19.85 -3.30 11.59
N HIS A 269 21.16 -3.36 11.76
CA HIS A 269 21.95 -4.28 10.96
C HIS A 269 21.59 -5.70 11.40
N VAL A 270 21.04 -6.48 10.47
CA VAL A 270 20.70 -7.89 10.61
C VAL A 270 21.86 -8.71 11.23
N GLU A 271 23.06 -8.15 11.20
CA GLU A 271 24.32 -8.79 11.50
C GLU A 271 24.72 -8.78 12.98
N GLN A 272 24.09 -7.98 13.84
CA GLN A 272 24.65 -7.72 15.18
C GLN A 272 23.70 -7.99 16.35
N GLY A 273 22.45 -8.38 16.11
CA GLY A 273 21.54 -8.75 17.22
C GLY A 273 21.28 -7.62 18.21
N GLU A 274 21.51 -6.38 17.81
CA GLU A 274 21.28 -5.22 18.65
C GLU A 274 19.78 -5.00 18.85
N ASN A 275 19.41 -4.83 20.11
CA ASN A 275 18.03 -4.53 20.52
C ASN A 275 17.81 -3.02 20.45
N TYR A 276 16.89 -2.56 19.58
CA TYR A 276 16.62 -1.14 19.33
C TYR A 276 15.33 -0.63 19.98
N ASP A 277 14.80 -1.36 20.95
CA ASP A 277 13.61 -0.95 21.71
C ASP A 277 13.82 0.34 22.53
N GLU A 278 15.08 0.78 22.66
CA GLU A 278 15.47 1.97 23.44
C GLU A 278 15.91 3.15 22.58
N LEU A 279 15.49 3.26 21.30
CA LEU A 279 15.82 4.40 20.46
C LEU A 279 15.20 5.69 21.03
N GLU A 280 16.06 6.65 21.35
CA GLU A 280 15.60 7.96 21.76
C GLU A 280 14.99 8.73 20.58
N ARG A 281 13.72 9.16 20.71
CA ARG A 281 12.97 9.83 19.65
C ARG A 281 13.68 11.08 19.08
N ASP A 282 14.50 11.75 19.87
CA ASP A 282 15.20 12.98 19.47
C ASP A 282 16.50 12.73 18.71
N SER A 283 16.90 11.49 18.51
CA SER A 283 18.16 11.14 17.84
C SER A 283 17.94 10.83 16.35
N LEU A 284 18.93 11.18 15.54
CA LEU A 284 18.97 10.89 14.11
C LEU A 284 19.50 9.47 13.88
N TYR A 285 18.64 8.58 13.45
CA TYR A 285 19.02 7.21 13.09
C TYR A 285 18.97 7.01 11.58
N PRO A 286 19.87 6.20 11.02
CA PRO A 286 19.78 5.77 9.64
C PRO A 286 18.60 4.80 9.49
N VAL A 287 17.69 5.08 8.57
CA VAL A 287 16.53 4.25 8.26
C VAL A 287 16.62 3.82 6.81
N TYR A 288 16.30 2.57 6.56
CA TYR A 288 16.24 2.02 5.20
C TYR A 288 14.81 1.95 4.70
N LYS A 289 14.64 2.10 3.39
CA LYS A 289 13.39 1.80 2.69
C LYS A 289 13.66 0.93 1.48
N TYR A 290 12.72 0.03 1.17
CA TYR A 290 12.82 -0.96 0.11
C TYR A 290 11.57 -0.96 -0.77
N GLY A 291 11.63 -1.70 -1.89
CA GLY A 291 10.52 -1.90 -2.80
C GLY A 291 10.50 -0.92 -3.98
N GLY A 292 11.16 0.22 -3.85
CA GLY A 292 10.98 1.33 -4.80
C GLY A 292 9.62 1.96 -4.63
N SER A 293 9.16 2.72 -5.61
CA SER A 293 7.83 3.34 -5.58
C SER A 293 7.37 3.71 -6.99
N ASN A 294 6.13 4.13 -7.10
CA ASN A 294 5.58 4.67 -8.34
C ASN A 294 6.30 5.96 -8.84
N PHE A 295 7.16 6.57 -8.01
CA PHE A 295 8.04 7.70 -8.35
C PHE A 295 9.45 7.28 -8.79
N ARG A 296 9.78 6.00 -8.71
CA ARG A 296 11.13 5.50 -8.97
C ARG A 296 11.15 4.66 -10.23
N ASN A 297 12.29 4.69 -10.93
CA ASN A 297 12.49 3.82 -12.09
C ASN A 297 12.62 2.35 -11.66
N ALA A 298 12.50 1.44 -12.62
CA ALA A 298 12.50 0.00 -12.44
C ALA A 298 13.68 -0.56 -11.61
N SER A 299 14.84 0.12 -11.61
CA SER A 299 16.02 -0.37 -10.89
C SER A 299 15.88 -0.32 -9.38
N TYR A 300 15.04 0.62 -8.87
CA TYR A 300 14.74 0.71 -7.44
C TYR A 300 13.70 -0.31 -6.97
N CYS A 301 12.93 -0.89 -7.88
CA CYS A 301 11.88 -1.87 -7.58
C CYS A 301 12.39 -3.31 -7.52
N LYS A 302 13.68 -3.55 -7.75
CA LYS A 302 14.29 -4.88 -7.69
C LYS A 302 14.31 -5.42 -6.27
N VAL A 303 14.03 -6.71 -6.12
CA VAL A 303 14.12 -7.41 -4.83
C VAL A 303 15.48 -8.07 -4.62
N ILE A 304 16.19 -8.38 -5.71
CA ILE A 304 17.56 -8.89 -5.69
C ILE A 304 18.47 -7.73 -6.09
N ASP A 305 19.41 -7.39 -5.21
CA ASP A 305 20.39 -6.34 -5.46
C ASP A 305 19.75 -4.96 -5.73
N PRO A 306 18.90 -4.48 -4.83
CA PRO A 306 18.31 -3.16 -4.99
C PRO A 306 19.43 -2.12 -5.01
N ILE A 307 19.42 -1.24 -6.01
CA ILE A 307 20.49 -0.22 -6.24
C ILE A 307 20.62 0.74 -5.09
N GLU A 308 19.99 0.72 -4.10
CA GLU A 308 20.16 1.45 -2.84
C GLU A 308 18.91 1.25 -1.98
N ALA A 309 19.10 0.55 -0.91
CA ALA A 309 18.42 0.88 0.30
C ALA A 309 18.66 2.38 0.53
N MET A 310 17.68 3.24 0.27
CA MET A 310 17.88 4.65 0.53
C MET A 310 18.05 4.83 2.03
N LEU A 311 19.27 5.19 2.42
CA LEU A 311 19.56 5.57 3.79
C LEU A 311 18.89 6.92 4.05
N LEU A 312 17.91 6.93 4.91
CA LEU A 312 17.20 8.12 5.35
C LEU A 312 17.53 8.39 6.82
N HIS A 313 17.20 9.58 7.29
CA HIS A 313 17.16 9.83 8.73
C HIS A 313 15.75 9.56 9.28
N SER A 314 15.66 9.17 10.54
CA SER A 314 14.41 8.79 11.22
C SER A 314 13.29 9.85 11.13
N PHE A 315 13.63 11.12 10.91
CA PHE A 315 12.67 12.22 10.70
C PHE A 315 12.43 12.55 9.23
N THR A 316 13.05 11.83 8.29
CA THR A 316 12.84 12.12 6.86
C THR A 316 11.45 11.70 6.45
N ILE A 317 10.69 12.66 5.96
CA ILE A 317 9.40 12.45 5.33
C ILE A 317 9.63 12.54 3.83
N ALA A 318 9.23 11.52 3.11
CA ALA A 318 9.20 11.55 1.66
C ALA A 318 7.80 11.17 1.18
N ILE A 319 7.40 11.77 0.08
CA ILE A 319 6.06 11.56 -0.51
C ILE A 319 5.80 10.12 -0.92
N ASP A 320 6.83 9.31 -1.02
CA ASP A 320 6.79 7.90 -1.42
C ASP A 320 7.15 6.94 -0.26
N ASN A 321 7.16 7.42 0.99
CA ASN A 321 7.40 6.57 2.16
C ASN A 321 6.09 5.97 2.67
N GLY A 322 6.00 4.67 2.66
CA GLY A 322 4.88 3.87 3.16
C GLY A 322 5.29 2.89 4.27
N LEU A 323 4.37 2.03 4.64
CA LEU A 323 4.51 1.07 5.75
C LEU A 323 3.90 -0.28 5.37
N ARG A 324 4.62 -1.35 5.70
CA ARG A 324 4.08 -2.73 5.73
C ARG A 324 4.26 -3.32 7.12
N LEU A 325 3.32 -4.17 7.53
CA LEU A 325 3.30 -4.77 8.86
C LEU A 325 3.93 -6.16 8.85
N VAL A 326 4.56 -6.50 9.96
CA VAL A 326 5.00 -7.86 10.29
C VAL A 326 4.48 -8.24 11.67
N LEU A 327 4.18 -9.53 11.85
CA LEU A 327 3.77 -10.13 13.12
C LEU A 327 4.48 -11.47 13.26
N GLN A 328 5.21 -11.67 14.36
CA GLN A 328 5.86 -12.95 14.62
C GLN A 328 4.82 -14.04 14.89
N ALA A 329 4.93 -15.20 14.25
CA ALA A 329 3.97 -16.29 14.46
C ALA A 329 3.99 -16.80 15.91
N SER A 330 5.13 -16.72 16.60
CA SER A 330 5.28 -17.11 17.99
C SER A 330 4.63 -16.14 18.99
N SER A 331 4.34 -14.89 18.59
CA SER A 331 3.67 -13.90 19.47
C SER A 331 2.14 -14.03 19.45
N LEU A 332 1.59 -14.85 18.57
CA LEU A 332 0.14 -15.08 18.54
C LEU A 332 -0.32 -15.81 19.81
N PRO A 333 -1.38 -15.33 20.45
CA PRO A 333 -1.97 -16.03 21.58
C PRO A 333 -2.38 -17.46 21.21
N ALA A 334 -2.19 -18.41 22.13
CA ALA A 334 -2.55 -19.82 21.91
C ALA A 334 -4.03 -19.93 21.51
N GLY A 335 -4.29 -20.51 20.33
CA GLY A 335 -5.66 -20.67 19.82
C GLY A 335 -6.23 -19.41 19.14
N TYR A 336 -5.41 -18.40 18.89
CA TYR A 336 -5.84 -17.23 18.09
C TYR A 336 -6.37 -17.69 16.73
N ARG A 337 -7.64 -17.37 16.47
CA ARG A 337 -8.28 -17.56 15.17
C ARG A 337 -8.73 -16.17 14.70
N SER A 338 -8.46 -15.83 13.47
CA SER A 338 -9.06 -14.66 12.83
C SER A 338 -10.58 -14.70 13.01
N LYS A 339 -11.15 -13.62 13.45
CA LYS A 339 -12.61 -13.47 13.60
C LYS A 339 -13.21 -13.05 12.29
#